data_96056fedebb4fa1f49b9bdce24a23391
#
_entry.id   96056fedebb4fa1f49b9bdce24a23391
#
_cell.length_a   1.000
_cell.length_b   1.000
_cell.length_c   1.000
_cell.angle_alpha   90.00
_cell.angle_beta   90.00
_cell.angle_gamma   90.00
#
_symmetry.space_group_name_H-M   'P 1'
#
loop_
_entity.id
_entity.type
_entity.pdbx_description
1 polymer ?
#
loop_
_entity_poly.entity_id
_entity_poly.type
_entity_poly.pdbx_seq_one_letter_code
_entity_poly.pdbx_strand_id
1 'polypeptide(L)'
;MSDPAADRDILKAKLNQETAKANWKELQPFFARGQTVYVAPELDLIEVALAFSEDQADILSLWRDKGQVDKVADAQAGQWFEADQALWTVVVMPWVLVQPVQVQ
;
A
#
# COMPACT_ATOMS: atom_id res chain seq x y z
N MET A 1 -20.24 -6.92 23.30
CA MET A 1 -20.37 -6.55 21.88
C MET A 1 -19.26 -5.57 21.50
N SER A 2 -18.65 -5.78 20.36
CA SER A 2 -17.59 -4.89 19.89
C SER A 2 -18.16 -3.58 19.37
N ASP A 3 -17.51 -2.47 19.73
CA ASP A 3 -17.81 -1.17 19.13
C ASP A 3 -17.08 -1.10 17.79
N PRO A 4 -17.79 -0.94 16.65
CA PRO A 4 -17.15 -0.87 15.35
C PRO A 4 -16.06 0.20 15.24
N ALA A 5 -16.22 1.34 15.90
CA ALA A 5 -15.22 2.39 15.91
C ALA A 5 -13.97 1.95 16.67
N ALA A 6 -14.14 1.28 17.82
CA ALA A 6 -13.01 0.75 18.58
C ALA A 6 -12.29 -0.36 17.82
N ASP A 7 -13.03 -1.24 17.14
CA ASP A 7 -12.45 -2.31 16.32
C ASP A 7 -11.63 -1.72 15.16
N ARG A 8 -12.14 -0.65 14.53
CA ARG A 8 -11.43 0.03 13.45
C ARG A 8 -10.16 0.70 13.96
N ASP A 9 -10.20 1.30 15.13
CA ASP A 9 -9.02 1.92 15.75
C ASP A 9 -7.96 0.88 16.08
N ILE A 10 -8.34 -0.30 16.54
CA ILE A 10 -7.42 -1.40 16.82
C ILE A 10 -6.78 -1.89 15.52
N LEU A 11 -7.56 -2.06 14.47
CA LEU A 11 -7.02 -2.47 13.16
C LEU A 11 -6.07 -1.41 12.62
N LYS A 12 -6.43 -0.14 12.73
CA LYS A 12 -5.57 0.96 12.27
C LYS A 12 -4.23 0.96 13.00
N ALA A 13 -4.24 0.77 14.31
CA ALA A 13 -3.03 0.68 15.12
C ALA A 13 -2.17 -0.51 14.71
N LYS A 14 -2.79 -1.65 14.46
CA LYS A 14 -2.10 -2.86 14.01
C LYS A 14 -1.43 -2.63 12.65
N LEU A 15 -2.15 -2.07 11.68
CA LEU A 15 -1.60 -1.77 10.36
C LEU A 15 -0.43 -0.80 10.46
N ASN A 16 -0.55 0.19 11.34
CA ASN A 16 0.51 1.17 11.57
C ASN A 16 1.78 0.49 12.12
N GLN A 17 1.62 -0.44 13.05
CA GLN A 17 2.74 -1.21 13.61
C GLN A 17 3.38 -2.13 12.59
N GLU A 18 2.60 -2.68 11.66
CA GLU A 18 3.08 -3.59 10.62
C GLU A 18 3.70 -2.85 9.43
N THR A 19 3.52 -1.55 9.34
CA THR A 19 4.10 -0.74 8.27
C THR A 19 5.61 -0.64 8.47
N ALA A 20 6.36 -1.00 7.43
CA ALA A 20 7.81 -1.00 7.49
C ALA A 20 8.39 -0.39 6.21
N LYS A 21 9.61 0.09 6.31
CA LYS A 21 10.35 0.57 5.15
C LYS A 21 11.10 -0.60 4.54
N ALA A 22 10.95 -0.78 3.22
CA ALA A 22 11.65 -1.82 2.48
C ALA A 22 12.16 -1.25 1.17
N ASN A 23 13.23 -1.84 0.63
CA ASN A 23 13.72 -1.45 -0.67
C ASN A 23 13.04 -2.29 -1.75
N TRP A 24 12.86 -1.71 -2.94
CA TRP A 24 12.13 -2.37 -4.01
C TRP A 24 12.67 -3.78 -4.34
N LYS A 25 13.99 -3.97 -4.28
CA LYS A 25 14.59 -5.26 -4.57
C LYS A 25 14.10 -6.37 -3.65
N GLU A 26 13.76 -6.04 -2.41
CA GLU A 26 13.19 -6.99 -1.45
C GLU A 26 11.75 -7.36 -1.81
N LEU A 27 11.08 -6.53 -2.57
CA LEU A 27 9.67 -6.69 -2.92
C LEU A 27 9.46 -7.36 -4.29
N GLN A 28 10.54 -7.63 -5.00
CA GLN A 28 10.49 -8.23 -6.33
C GLN A 28 9.66 -9.53 -6.40
N PRO A 29 9.78 -10.46 -5.45
CA PRO A 29 8.96 -11.69 -5.50
C PRO A 29 7.46 -11.40 -5.48
N PHE A 30 7.04 -10.38 -4.75
CA PHE A 30 5.63 -10.00 -4.67
C PHE A 30 5.17 -9.33 -5.96
N PHE A 31 6.04 -8.52 -6.55
CA PHE A 31 5.75 -7.91 -7.84
C PHE A 31 5.59 -8.99 -8.93
N ALA A 32 6.47 -9.99 -8.93
CA ALA A 32 6.41 -11.08 -9.88
C ALA A 32 5.08 -11.86 -9.80
N ARG A 33 4.46 -11.89 -8.62
CA ARG A 33 3.17 -12.54 -8.41
C ARG A 33 1.98 -11.62 -8.68
N GLY A 34 2.23 -10.37 -9.07
CA GLY A 34 1.18 -9.39 -9.30
C GLY A 34 0.49 -8.90 -8.03
N GLN A 35 1.18 -8.95 -6.88
CA GLN A 35 0.61 -8.63 -5.58
C GLN A 35 0.91 -7.22 -5.10
N THR A 36 1.82 -6.49 -5.77
CA THR A 36 2.19 -5.15 -5.34
C THR A 36 1.19 -4.11 -5.84
N VAL A 37 0.78 -3.23 -4.92
CA VAL A 37 -0.17 -2.14 -5.21
C VAL A 37 0.49 -0.81 -4.87
N TYR A 38 0.56 0.06 -5.85
CA TYR A 38 1.08 1.42 -5.71
C TYR A 38 0.09 2.31 -4.96
N VAL A 39 0.60 3.07 -4.02
CA VAL A 39 -0.16 4.10 -3.30
C VAL A 39 0.55 5.43 -3.49
N ALA A 40 -0.18 6.42 -4.01
CA ALA A 40 0.39 7.74 -4.27
C ALA A 40 0.86 8.40 -2.97
N PRO A 41 1.98 9.17 -3.02
CA PRO A 41 2.54 9.79 -1.81
C PRO A 41 1.60 10.76 -1.09
N GLU A 42 0.66 11.37 -1.81
CA GLU A 42 -0.30 12.30 -1.22
C GLU A 42 -1.39 11.61 -0.39
N LEU A 43 -1.54 10.29 -0.51
CA LEU A 43 -2.52 9.54 0.26
C LEU A 43 -1.92 9.04 1.57
N ASP A 44 -2.78 8.81 2.56
CA ASP A 44 -2.39 8.14 3.79
C ASP A 44 -2.39 6.63 3.55
N LEU A 45 -1.22 6.00 3.63
CA LEU A 45 -1.07 4.57 3.37
C LEU A 45 -1.98 3.73 4.27
N ILE A 46 -2.11 4.10 5.55
CA ILE A 46 -2.95 3.35 6.50
C ILE A 46 -4.43 3.46 6.13
N GLU A 47 -4.88 4.61 5.68
CA GLU A 47 -6.26 4.77 5.22
C GLU A 47 -6.55 3.91 3.98
N VAL A 48 -5.58 3.82 3.07
CA VAL A 48 -5.69 2.94 1.91
C VAL A 48 -5.73 1.48 2.35
N ALA A 49 -4.87 1.10 3.29
CA ALA A 49 -4.85 -0.26 3.84
C ALA A 49 -6.19 -0.62 4.51
N LEU A 50 -6.78 0.31 5.25
CA LEU A 50 -8.10 0.12 5.84
C LEU A 50 -9.17 -0.11 4.78
N ALA A 51 -9.14 0.68 3.71
CA ALA A 51 -10.11 0.53 2.62
C ALA A 51 -10.01 -0.86 1.97
N PHE A 52 -8.80 -1.39 1.80
CA PHE A 52 -8.60 -2.74 1.32
C PHE A 52 -9.12 -3.77 2.32
N SER A 53 -8.82 -3.60 3.60
CA SER A 53 -9.26 -4.52 4.66
C SER A 53 -10.78 -4.57 4.80
N GLU A 54 -11.44 -3.44 4.56
CA GLU A 54 -12.88 -3.31 4.73
C GLU A 54 -13.65 -3.44 3.41
N ASP A 55 -12.97 -3.82 2.32
CA ASP A 55 -13.54 -3.98 0.98
C ASP A 55 -14.37 -2.77 0.55
N GLN A 56 -13.85 -1.57 0.79
CA GLN A 56 -14.53 -0.33 0.40
C GLN A 56 -14.33 -0.06 -1.09
N ALA A 57 -15.07 -0.79 -1.90
CA ALA A 57 -14.91 -0.79 -3.36
C ALA A 57 -15.07 0.61 -3.98
N ASP A 58 -15.99 1.41 -3.44
CA ASP A 58 -16.28 2.74 -3.99
C ASP A 58 -15.07 3.69 -3.90
N ILE A 59 -14.45 3.75 -2.70
CA ILE A 59 -13.30 4.62 -2.50
C ILE A 59 -12.06 4.09 -3.24
N LEU A 60 -11.88 2.78 -3.26
CA LEU A 60 -10.78 2.15 -3.99
C LEU A 60 -10.89 2.43 -5.49
N SER A 61 -12.10 2.34 -6.05
CA SER A 61 -12.35 2.64 -7.44
C SER A 61 -12.07 4.11 -7.76
N LEU A 62 -12.45 5.02 -6.87
CA LEU A 62 -12.20 6.44 -7.02
C LEU A 62 -10.70 6.74 -7.09
N TRP A 63 -9.93 6.17 -6.14
CA TRP A 63 -8.47 6.36 -6.13
C TRP A 63 -7.83 5.76 -7.38
N ARG A 64 -8.32 4.62 -7.85
CA ARG A 64 -7.80 3.99 -9.07
C ARG A 64 -8.05 4.86 -10.29
N ASP A 65 -9.26 5.42 -10.40
CA ASP A 65 -9.61 6.30 -11.51
C ASP A 65 -8.71 7.53 -11.57
N LYS A 66 -8.25 8.00 -10.41
CA LYS A 66 -7.33 9.13 -10.30
C LYS A 66 -5.86 8.73 -10.46
N GLY A 67 -5.57 7.45 -10.62
CA GLY A 67 -4.20 6.97 -10.71
C GLY A 67 -3.43 7.00 -9.40
N GLN A 68 -4.14 7.12 -8.27
CA GLN A 68 -3.53 7.23 -6.96
C GLN A 68 -3.32 5.89 -6.28
N VAL A 69 -4.08 4.87 -6.66
CA VAL A 69 -3.94 3.49 -6.19
C VAL A 69 -4.14 2.57 -7.39
N ASP A 70 -3.12 1.78 -7.71
CA ASP A 70 -3.20 0.82 -8.81
C ASP A 70 -2.08 -0.20 -8.65
N LYS A 71 -2.11 -1.25 -9.45
CA LYS A 71 -1.00 -2.18 -9.52
C LYS A 71 0.25 -1.45 -9.98
N VAL A 72 1.41 -1.87 -9.46
CA VAL A 72 2.69 -1.29 -9.87
C VAL A 72 2.93 -1.64 -11.34
N ALA A 73 3.11 -0.61 -12.18
CA ALA A 73 3.38 -0.77 -13.60
C ALA A 73 4.82 -1.21 -13.84
N ASP A 74 5.06 -1.91 -14.95
CA ASP A 74 6.39 -2.40 -15.32
C ASP A 74 7.42 -1.27 -15.40
N ALA A 75 7.03 -0.14 -15.99
CA ALA A 75 7.93 1.03 -16.09
C ALA A 75 8.31 1.57 -14.72
N GLN A 76 7.37 1.64 -13.79
CA GLN A 76 7.61 2.09 -12.43
C GLN A 76 8.53 1.09 -11.71
N ALA A 77 8.27 -0.20 -11.88
CA ALA A 77 9.10 -1.26 -11.28
C ALA A 77 10.55 -1.16 -11.76
N GLY A 78 10.75 -0.89 -13.04
CA GLY A 78 12.09 -0.71 -13.60
C GLY A 78 12.83 0.47 -13.00
N GLN A 79 12.17 1.60 -12.86
CA GLN A 79 12.74 2.81 -12.24
C GLN A 79 13.11 2.54 -10.78
N TRP A 80 12.23 1.90 -10.04
CA TRP A 80 12.47 1.58 -8.62
C TRP A 80 13.60 0.56 -8.46
N PHE A 81 13.73 -0.37 -9.40
CA PHE A 81 14.81 -1.36 -9.36
C PHE A 81 16.16 -0.67 -9.51
N GLU A 82 16.30 0.22 -10.50
CA GLU A 82 17.55 0.93 -10.74
C GLU A 82 17.94 1.84 -9.59
N ALA A 83 16.95 2.51 -8.99
CA ALA A 83 17.18 3.42 -7.87
C ALA A 83 17.28 2.71 -6.53
N ASP A 84 16.96 1.41 -6.48
CA ASP A 84 16.76 0.67 -5.24
C ASP A 84 15.84 1.45 -4.28
N GLN A 85 14.69 1.85 -4.81
CA GLN A 85 13.76 2.77 -4.17
C GLN A 85 13.29 2.26 -2.81
N ALA A 86 13.38 3.15 -1.81
CA ALA A 86 12.80 2.88 -0.49
C ALA A 86 11.30 3.13 -0.51
N LEU A 87 10.55 2.21 0.07
CA LEU A 87 9.09 2.24 0.06
C LEU A 87 8.55 1.93 1.45
N TRP A 88 7.53 2.69 1.85
CA TRP A 88 6.69 2.29 2.97
C TRP A 88 5.84 1.12 2.50
N THR A 89 5.78 0.06 3.30
CA THR A 89 5.15 -1.21 2.90
C THR A 89 4.25 -1.72 4.01
N VAL A 90 3.04 -2.11 3.64
CA VAL A 90 2.13 -2.78 4.57
C VAL A 90 1.39 -3.87 3.80
N VAL A 91 1.23 -5.04 4.44
CA VAL A 91 0.56 -6.19 3.83
C VAL A 91 -0.91 -6.23 4.24
N VAL A 92 -1.78 -6.28 3.24
CA VAL A 92 -3.21 -6.55 3.43
C VAL A 92 -3.53 -7.72 2.50
N MET A 93 -3.46 -8.93 3.04
CA MET A 93 -3.52 -10.16 2.23
C MET A 93 -4.63 -10.14 1.19
N PRO A 94 -4.38 -10.47 -0.07
CA PRO A 94 -3.10 -10.93 -0.64
C PRO A 94 -2.20 -9.80 -1.16
N TRP A 95 -2.53 -8.55 -0.86
CA TRP A 95 -1.89 -7.37 -1.45
C TRP A 95 -0.74 -6.86 -0.60
N VAL A 96 0.31 -6.39 -1.27
CA VAL A 96 1.43 -5.69 -0.63
C VAL A 96 1.34 -4.24 -1.11
N LEU A 97 0.91 -3.36 -0.22
CA LEU A 97 0.77 -1.94 -0.54
C LEU A 97 2.12 -1.25 -0.40
N VAL A 98 2.51 -0.50 -1.41
CA VAL A 98 3.82 0.18 -1.44
C VAL A 98 3.63 1.67 -1.75
N GLN A 99 4.30 2.50 -0.97
CA GLN A 99 4.24 3.96 -1.13
C GLN A 99 5.66 4.52 -1.13
N PRO A 100 6.06 5.25 -2.21
CA PRO A 100 7.40 5.81 -2.25
C PRO A 100 7.68 6.72 -1.05
N VAL A 101 8.85 6.53 -0.45
CA VAL A 101 9.31 7.42 0.63
C VAL A 101 9.68 8.76 -0.01
N GLN A 102 9.07 9.83 0.50
CA GLN A 102 9.36 11.16 0.01
C GLN A 102 10.70 11.63 0.58
N VAL A 103 11.59 12.07 -0.29
CA VAL A 103 12.85 12.69 0.09
C VAL A 103 12.67 14.19 0.01
N GLN A 104 12.89 14.84 1.14
CA GLN A 104 12.82 16.30 1.19
C GLN A 104 14.22 16.90 1.15
#